data_320277bee8c31c42da969388540874ff
#
_entry.id   320277bee8c31c42da969388540874ff
#
_cell.length_a   1.000
_cell.length_b   1.000
_cell.length_c   1.000
_cell.angle_alpha   90.00
_cell.angle_beta   90.00
_cell.angle_gamma   90.00
#
_symmetry.space_group_name_H-M   'P 1'
#
loop_
_entity.id
_entity.type
_entity.pdbx_description
1 polymer ?
#
loop_
_entity_poly.entity_id
_entity_poly.type
_entity_poly.pdbx_seq_one_letter_code
_entity_poly.pdbx_strand_id
1 'polypeptide(L)'
;MALSGSFNTSKYNNTIGLTLSWTGTQSIANNQTTIKWTLKSSGGSSGSWWKAAPITVVINGTTVLSVTERFKLYGGGAYKKTGTIVVNHNEDGSKSVAMSVRAAIYTTSVNCTGSKTFTLDKINRYATITDAPDFYDTDNPTITYNNYAGDLVDTLQACISLTGSTDDIAYRDISKTGTSYTFNLTQAERNILLAACPNSNTLSVSFYIKTVIAGQTFYSYLTKTMTVRDANPTITSPTYEDTNPTTRAITNNYQQIIQGISTVSFNFSTLAALKYATLTSIEITVNAVTVTSSLSGSTVIDKTVAFGTINSSSNLSASIKLTDSRGNITTLSLPITMLAWSLPTAIITCARQNNYYPETDLNVDALYSSLDNKNTVTIQYQYKEVTSSSWSALVTIQDNVPTTVTLANTEQWNIKVIVTDRIGSTTYNLTVDRGIPIIFFDRLRRSVGINSFPQNDNSIESDNLQLDDKIYIGSQVLLDEYTLATPQTLKVLGSYNYTLIDGLFTGVNVPSGYVRAYRLSAQVTTNNENYASVGINNIQSGSVRTWSGNTMRGVCGSWIFKESDITLEQTLNYSRNGTNLYLYNEGNTGSATFYNVTIHGYLVKSSTTVPSGRAADEDISGGSPAS
;
A
#
# COMPACT_ATOMS: atom_id res chain seq x y z
N MET A 1 -54.09 24.92 -50.75
CA MET A 1 -52.71 25.28 -50.35
C MET A 1 -52.11 26.02 -51.52
N ALA A 2 -51.33 26.99 -51.32
CA ALA A 2 -50.83 27.83 -52.39
C ALA A 2 -49.43 28.36 -52.15
N LEU A 3 -48.65 28.52 -53.21
CA LEU A 3 -47.39 29.25 -53.22
C LEU A 3 -47.55 30.64 -53.90
N SER A 4 -48.77 31.04 -54.09
CA SER A 4 -49.09 32.40 -54.53
C SER A 4 -50.51 32.78 -54.14
N GLY A 5 -50.77 34.05 -54.08
CA GLY A 5 -52.11 34.52 -53.78
C GLY A 5 -52.23 36.03 -53.84
N SER A 6 -53.43 36.49 -53.65
CA SER A 6 -53.70 37.88 -53.55
C SER A 6 -55.02 38.16 -52.83
N PHE A 7 -55.14 39.39 -52.31
CA PHE A 7 -56.39 39.91 -51.80
C PHE A 7 -56.44 41.43 -51.96
N ASN A 8 -57.65 41.92 -52.00
CA ASN A 8 -57.93 43.34 -52.05
C ASN A 8 -58.29 43.90 -50.66
N THR A 9 -57.93 45.14 -50.44
CA THR A 9 -58.51 45.93 -49.33
C THR A 9 -59.96 46.30 -49.62
N SER A 10 -60.65 46.73 -48.58
CA SER A 10 -61.85 47.53 -48.75
C SER A 10 -61.54 48.70 -49.67
N LYS A 11 -62.55 49.16 -50.42
CA LYS A 11 -62.41 50.31 -51.34
C LYS A 11 -62.96 51.60 -50.72
N TYR A 12 -62.18 52.67 -50.78
CA TYR A 12 -62.70 53.97 -50.47
C TYR A 12 -63.62 54.43 -51.67
N ASN A 13 -64.82 54.87 -51.31
CA ASN A 13 -65.90 55.26 -52.28
C ASN A 13 -66.12 54.20 -53.38
N ASN A 14 -66.07 52.92 -53.00
CA ASN A 14 -66.24 51.76 -53.94
C ASN A 14 -65.31 51.72 -55.16
N THR A 15 -64.40 52.64 -55.27
CA THR A 15 -63.51 52.73 -56.45
C THR A 15 -62.03 52.55 -56.19
N ILE A 16 -61.49 52.95 -55.04
CA ILE A 16 -60.05 53.02 -54.78
C ILE A 16 -59.69 52.04 -53.68
N GLY A 17 -58.74 51.12 -53.92
CA GLY A 17 -58.19 50.19 -52.95
C GLY A 17 -56.76 49.81 -53.27
N LEU A 18 -56.27 48.90 -52.54
CA LEU A 18 -54.95 48.27 -52.74
C LEU A 18 -55.12 46.75 -52.89
N THR A 19 -54.26 46.20 -53.73
CA THR A 19 -54.15 44.73 -53.88
C THR A 19 -52.76 44.32 -53.37
N LEU A 20 -52.73 43.39 -52.44
CA LEU A 20 -51.52 42.70 -52.08
C LEU A 20 -51.51 41.34 -52.79
N SER A 21 -50.49 41.13 -53.59
CA SER A 21 -50.17 39.86 -54.24
C SER A 21 -48.86 39.29 -53.71
N TRP A 22 -48.71 38.02 -53.69
CA TRP A 22 -47.48 37.41 -53.25
C TRP A 22 -47.21 36.12 -54.02
N THR A 23 -45.91 35.71 -54.02
CA THR A 23 -45.42 34.40 -54.47
C THR A 23 -44.45 33.87 -53.44
N GLY A 24 -44.46 32.58 -53.24
CA GLY A 24 -43.60 31.89 -52.28
C GLY A 24 -42.60 30.95 -52.97
N THR A 25 -41.37 30.90 -52.46
CA THR A 25 -40.36 29.90 -52.82
C THR A 25 -40.02 29.13 -51.57
N GLN A 26 -40.14 27.83 -51.59
CA GLN A 26 -39.91 26.95 -50.46
C GLN A 26 -38.45 26.49 -50.39
N SER A 27 -37.92 26.33 -49.20
CA SER A 27 -36.67 25.66 -48.88
C SER A 27 -36.97 24.45 -47.99
N ILE A 28 -36.80 23.24 -48.49
CA ILE A 28 -36.98 21.99 -47.71
C ILE A 28 -35.93 21.93 -46.60
N ALA A 29 -34.68 22.25 -46.90
CA ALA A 29 -33.58 22.21 -45.96
C ALA A 29 -33.83 23.09 -44.74
N ASN A 30 -34.32 24.33 -44.97
CA ASN A 30 -34.49 25.32 -43.89
C ASN A 30 -35.91 25.32 -43.29
N ASN A 31 -36.81 24.51 -43.85
CA ASN A 31 -38.24 24.52 -43.47
C ASN A 31 -38.87 25.92 -43.51
N GLN A 32 -38.62 26.65 -44.60
CA GLN A 32 -38.98 28.06 -44.75
C GLN A 32 -39.63 28.32 -46.11
N THR A 33 -40.50 29.34 -46.18
CA THR A 33 -40.95 29.92 -47.42
C THR A 33 -40.49 31.37 -47.47
N THR A 34 -39.76 31.72 -48.54
CA THR A 34 -39.47 33.10 -48.88
C THR A 34 -40.66 33.67 -49.65
N ILE A 35 -41.38 34.57 -49.02
CA ILE A 35 -42.53 35.26 -49.63
C ILE A 35 -42.05 36.58 -50.28
N LYS A 36 -42.22 36.68 -51.59
CA LYS A 36 -42.07 37.92 -52.34
C LYS A 36 -43.44 38.55 -52.49
N TRP A 37 -43.64 39.71 -51.93
CA TRP A 37 -44.92 40.40 -51.96
C TRP A 37 -44.87 41.68 -52.84
N THR A 38 -46.02 42.06 -53.37
CA THR A 38 -46.22 43.24 -54.16
C THR A 38 -47.53 43.90 -53.77
N LEU A 39 -47.45 45.11 -53.29
CA LEU A 39 -48.62 45.98 -53.07
C LEU A 39 -48.82 46.89 -54.25
N LYS A 40 -49.99 46.88 -54.82
CA LYS A 40 -50.38 47.75 -55.92
C LYS A 40 -51.66 48.49 -55.64
N SER A 41 -51.85 49.66 -56.26
CA SER A 41 -53.15 50.30 -56.31
C SER A 41 -54.16 49.50 -57.18
N SER A 42 -55.42 49.47 -56.74
CA SER A 42 -56.50 48.77 -57.43
C SER A 42 -57.70 49.73 -57.62
N GLY A 43 -58.14 49.91 -58.83
CA GLY A 43 -59.22 50.82 -59.18
C GLY A 43 -58.77 52.30 -59.25
N GLY A 44 -59.69 53.20 -59.53
CA GLY A 44 -59.48 54.65 -59.69
C GLY A 44 -59.44 55.08 -61.15
N SER A 45 -59.86 56.34 -61.41
CA SER A 45 -59.79 56.97 -62.71
C SER A 45 -58.48 57.72 -62.93
N SER A 46 -58.10 58.01 -64.13
CA SER A 46 -56.87 58.69 -64.50
C SER A 46 -56.73 60.04 -63.81
N GLY A 47 -55.53 60.32 -63.26
CA GLY A 47 -55.18 61.67 -62.77
C GLY A 47 -55.34 61.92 -61.28
N SER A 48 -55.85 60.97 -60.47
CA SER A 48 -56.05 61.14 -59.04
C SER A 48 -54.76 60.97 -58.24
N TRP A 49 -54.39 61.97 -57.46
CA TRP A 49 -53.30 61.90 -56.45
C TRP A 49 -53.88 61.99 -55.06
N TRP A 50 -53.37 61.19 -54.23
CA TRP A 50 -53.78 61.20 -52.84
C TRP A 50 -52.76 61.86 -51.94
N LYS A 51 -53.26 62.50 -50.90
CA LYS A 51 -52.36 63.06 -49.90
C LYS A 51 -51.48 61.95 -49.30
N ALA A 52 -50.33 62.34 -48.81
CA ALA A 52 -49.49 61.38 -48.08
C ALA A 52 -50.28 60.78 -46.93
N ALA A 53 -50.30 59.47 -46.84
CA ALA A 53 -51.05 58.70 -45.87
C ALA A 53 -50.18 57.55 -45.38
N PRO A 54 -50.37 57.14 -44.12
CA PRO A 54 -49.70 55.95 -43.57
C PRO A 54 -50.18 54.70 -44.30
N ILE A 55 -49.26 53.92 -44.85
CA ILE A 55 -49.51 52.59 -45.41
C ILE A 55 -48.70 51.55 -44.65
N THR A 56 -49.39 50.58 -44.19
CA THR A 56 -48.78 49.46 -43.40
C THR A 56 -49.13 48.13 -44.06
N VAL A 57 -48.15 47.32 -44.29
CA VAL A 57 -48.33 45.88 -44.62
C VAL A 57 -47.73 45.03 -43.52
N VAL A 58 -48.50 44.08 -43.02
CA VAL A 58 -48.08 43.14 -42.05
C VAL A 58 -48.20 41.72 -42.63
N ILE A 59 -47.14 40.95 -42.59
CA ILE A 59 -47.12 39.56 -43.03
C ILE A 59 -46.61 38.71 -41.87
N ASN A 60 -47.36 37.70 -41.48
CA ASN A 60 -47.03 36.78 -40.40
C ASN A 60 -46.64 37.51 -39.08
N GLY A 61 -47.38 38.58 -38.76
CA GLY A 61 -47.12 39.39 -37.57
C GLY A 61 -46.01 40.45 -37.70
N THR A 62 -45.20 40.37 -38.76
CA THR A 62 -44.10 41.31 -39.01
C THR A 62 -44.54 42.45 -39.92
N THR A 63 -44.30 43.68 -39.56
CA THR A 63 -44.52 44.84 -40.41
C THR A 63 -43.43 44.89 -41.48
N VAL A 64 -43.81 44.57 -42.73
CA VAL A 64 -42.91 44.57 -43.91
C VAL A 64 -42.89 45.86 -44.69
N LEU A 65 -43.86 46.69 -44.45
CA LEU A 65 -43.93 48.06 -44.98
C LEU A 65 -44.58 48.99 -44.00
N SER A 66 -43.96 50.12 -43.72
CA SER A 66 -44.56 51.22 -42.94
C SER A 66 -44.02 52.50 -43.53
N VAL A 67 -44.85 53.19 -44.34
CA VAL A 67 -44.48 54.44 -45.04
C VAL A 67 -45.61 55.44 -44.96
N THR A 68 -45.24 56.70 -44.95
CA THR A 68 -46.21 57.83 -45.12
C THR A 68 -45.81 58.54 -46.36
N GLU A 69 -46.56 58.28 -47.44
CA GLU A 69 -46.21 58.82 -48.76
C GLU A 69 -47.45 59.10 -49.65
N ARG A 70 -47.26 59.90 -50.63
CA ARG A 70 -48.25 60.10 -51.70
C ARG A 70 -48.22 58.93 -52.66
N PHE A 71 -49.39 58.50 -53.09
CA PHE A 71 -49.45 57.53 -54.20
C PHE A 71 -50.47 57.92 -55.26
N LYS A 72 -50.09 57.61 -56.49
CA LYS A 72 -50.87 57.89 -57.68
C LYS A 72 -51.76 56.73 -58.04
N LEU A 73 -53.04 56.99 -58.17
CA LEU A 73 -54.05 56.02 -58.61
C LEU A 73 -54.28 56.09 -60.11
N TYR A 74 -53.27 55.82 -60.88
CA TYR A 74 -53.40 55.94 -62.34
C TYR A 74 -53.56 54.53 -62.91
N GLY A 75 -54.77 54.24 -63.47
CA GLY A 75 -55.01 53.04 -64.26
C GLY A 75 -54.72 51.72 -63.62
N GLY A 76 -55.01 51.54 -62.33
CA GLY A 76 -54.78 50.31 -61.60
C GLY A 76 -53.33 49.84 -61.65
N GLY A 77 -52.62 49.86 -60.53
CA GLY A 77 -51.22 49.43 -60.39
C GLY A 77 -50.18 50.54 -60.52
N ALA A 78 -50.56 51.83 -60.58
CA ALA A 78 -49.64 53.00 -60.64
C ALA A 78 -48.80 53.13 -59.35
N TYR A 79 -49.33 52.75 -58.21
CA TYR A 79 -48.56 52.63 -56.97
C TYR A 79 -48.05 51.16 -56.82
N LYS A 80 -46.79 50.99 -56.60
CA LYS A 80 -46.18 49.68 -56.48
C LYS A 80 -45.06 49.67 -55.42
N LYS A 81 -45.20 48.85 -54.48
CA LYS A 81 -44.14 48.48 -53.48
C LYS A 81 -43.94 46.99 -53.48
N THR A 82 -42.71 46.58 -53.29
CA THR A 82 -42.37 45.15 -53.27
C THR A 82 -41.38 44.91 -52.15
N GLY A 83 -41.36 43.69 -51.65
CA GLY A 83 -40.39 43.26 -50.70
C GLY A 83 -40.40 41.75 -50.54
N THR A 84 -39.58 41.31 -49.67
CA THR A 84 -39.48 39.89 -49.35
C THR A 84 -39.50 39.69 -47.84
N ILE A 85 -40.05 38.55 -47.38
CA ILE A 85 -40.00 38.11 -46.01
C ILE A 85 -39.83 36.56 -45.98
N VAL A 86 -39.01 36.06 -45.05
CA VAL A 86 -38.87 34.62 -44.83
C VAL A 86 -39.80 34.21 -43.67
N VAL A 87 -40.58 33.16 -43.89
CA VAL A 87 -41.50 32.60 -42.88
C VAL A 87 -41.11 31.18 -42.58
N ASN A 88 -40.88 30.90 -41.30
CA ASN A 88 -40.63 29.55 -40.81
C ASN A 88 -41.93 28.75 -40.80
N HIS A 89 -41.91 27.52 -41.28
CA HIS A 89 -43.00 26.57 -41.13
C HIS A 89 -42.96 25.86 -39.75
N ASN A 90 -44.05 25.26 -39.38
CA ASN A 90 -44.13 24.36 -38.24
C ASN A 90 -43.23 23.12 -38.46
N GLU A 91 -42.92 22.39 -37.43
CA GLU A 91 -42.07 21.17 -37.55
C GLU A 91 -42.60 20.17 -38.59
N ASP A 92 -43.90 20.03 -38.68
CA ASP A 92 -44.54 19.14 -39.65
C ASP A 92 -44.54 19.68 -41.10
N GLY A 93 -43.96 20.89 -41.31
CA GLY A 93 -43.89 21.56 -42.59
C GLY A 93 -45.14 22.35 -42.95
N SER A 94 -46.16 22.39 -42.14
CA SER A 94 -47.37 23.20 -42.34
C SER A 94 -47.14 24.66 -41.99
N LYS A 95 -47.86 25.55 -42.62
CA LYS A 95 -47.85 26.96 -42.26
C LYS A 95 -49.09 27.71 -42.77
N SER A 96 -49.66 28.50 -41.88
CA SER A 96 -50.63 29.52 -42.26
C SER A 96 -50.05 30.89 -42.02
N VAL A 97 -50.20 31.77 -42.99
CA VAL A 97 -49.64 33.11 -42.98
C VAL A 97 -50.77 34.13 -43.05
N ALA A 98 -50.95 34.88 -41.99
CA ALA A 98 -51.86 36.00 -41.98
C ALA A 98 -51.19 37.22 -42.64
N MET A 99 -51.89 37.84 -43.54
CA MET A 99 -51.45 39.05 -44.18
C MET A 99 -52.50 40.12 -44.05
N SER A 100 -52.06 41.36 -43.82
CA SER A 100 -52.98 42.49 -43.73
C SER A 100 -52.36 43.74 -44.35
N VAL A 101 -53.20 44.55 -44.89
CA VAL A 101 -52.88 45.87 -45.43
C VAL A 101 -53.82 46.92 -44.81
N ARG A 102 -53.22 47.98 -44.36
CA ARG A 102 -53.97 49.17 -43.90
C ARG A 102 -53.38 50.40 -44.53
N ALA A 103 -54.24 51.22 -45.15
CA ALA A 103 -53.87 52.53 -45.70
C ALA A 103 -54.91 53.58 -45.33
N ALA A 104 -54.46 54.65 -44.75
CA ALA A 104 -55.30 55.87 -44.60
C ALA A 104 -55.24 56.70 -45.87
N ILE A 105 -56.33 56.75 -46.63
CA ILE A 105 -56.28 57.30 -48.00
C ILE A 105 -56.58 58.81 -48.05
N TYR A 106 -57.45 59.30 -47.19
CA TYR A 106 -57.86 60.74 -47.30
C TYR A 106 -57.67 61.50 -45.98
N THR A 107 -58.05 60.89 -44.88
CA THR A 107 -57.86 61.40 -43.52
C THR A 107 -57.30 60.25 -42.67
N THR A 108 -56.80 60.58 -41.51
CA THR A 108 -56.33 59.53 -40.56
C THR A 108 -57.41 58.52 -40.17
N SER A 109 -58.66 58.79 -40.39
CA SER A 109 -59.82 57.99 -40.06
C SER A 109 -60.36 57.06 -41.17
N VAL A 110 -59.97 57.30 -42.42
CA VAL A 110 -60.41 56.51 -43.59
C VAL A 110 -59.35 55.51 -43.99
N ASN A 111 -59.72 54.27 -43.89
CA ASN A 111 -58.77 53.18 -44.11
C ASN A 111 -59.26 52.25 -45.23
N CYS A 112 -58.42 52.01 -46.20
CA CYS A 112 -58.50 50.80 -47.01
C CYS A 112 -57.88 49.70 -46.21
N THR A 113 -58.66 48.78 -45.69
CA THR A 113 -58.17 47.66 -44.90
C THR A 113 -58.54 46.33 -45.53
N GLY A 114 -57.65 45.44 -45.50
CA GLY A 114 -57.89 44.07 -45.94
C GLY A 114 -56.97 43.12 -45.20
N SER A 115 -57.47 41.95 -44.92
CA SER A 115 -56.69 40.88 -44.37
C SER A 115 -57.09 39.53 -44.94
N LYS A 116 -56.16 38.61 -45.02
CA LYS A 116 -56.43 37.25 -45.44
C LYS A 116 -55.35 36.35 -44.89
N THR A 117 -55.77 35.20 -44.44
CA THR A 117 -54.85 34.12 -44.06
C THR A 117 -54.74 33.14 -45.20
N PHE A 118 -53.52 32.79 -45.55
CA PHE A 118 -53.20 31.81 -46.58
C PHE A 118 -52.55 30.60 -45.92
N THR A 119 -53.07 29.41 -46.22
CA THR A 119 -52.38 28.18 -45.91
C THR A 119 -51.41 27.87 -47.05
N LEU A 120 -50.13 27.93 -46.74
CA LEU A 120 -49.06 27.60 -47.69
C LEU A 120 -49.07 26.12 -48.04
N ASP A 121 -48.49 25.77 -49.18
CA ASP A 121 -48.21 24.36 -49.49
C ASP A 121 -47.29 23.82 -48.39
N LYS A 122 -47.61 22.61 -47.92
CA LYS A 122 -46.84 21.91 -46.90
C LYS A 122 -45.44 21.60 -47.47
N ILE A 123 -44.41 21.96 -46.69
CA ILE A 123 -43.03 21.54 -47.02
C ILE A 123 -42.90 20.07 -46.59
N ASN A 124 -42.53 19.20 -47.52
CA ASN A 124 -42.20 17.82 -47.19
C ASN A 124 -40.90 17.78 -46.40
N ARG A 125 -41.02 17.44 -45.13
CA ARG A 125 -39.87 17.42 -44.22
C ARG A 125 -39.14 16.09 -44.30
N TYR A 126 -37.80 16.13 -44.27
CA TYR A 126 -37.01 14.91 -44.10
C TYR A 126 -37.23 14.34 -42.69
N ALA A 127 -37.01 13.05 -42.52
CA ALA A 127 -37.17 12.39 -41.25
C ALA A 127 -36.08 12.83 -40.26
N THR A 128 -36.46 12.97 -39.01
CA THR A 128 -35.56 13.34 -37.92
C THR A 128 -35.54 12.31 -36.83
N ILE A 129 -34.38 11.95 -36.30
CA ILE A 129 -34.24 11.14 -35.10
C ILE A 129 -34.73 11.96 -33.91
N THR A 130 -35.64 11.43 -33.15
CA THR A 130 -36.17 12.04 -31.93
C THR A 130 -35.47 11.54 -30.69
N ASP A 131 -35.05 10.26 -30.69
CA ASP A 131 -34.25 9.68 -29.61
C ASP A 131 -33.43 8.50 -30.11
N ALA A 132 -32.34 8.22 -29.41
CA ALA A 132 -31.51 7.03 -29.55
C ALA A 132 -30.88 6.70 -28.18
N PRO A 133 -30.71 5.42 -27.82
CA PRO A 133 -30.10 5.06 -26.56
C PRO A 133 -28.57 5.06 -26.62
N ASP A 134 -27.91 5.25 -25.47
CA ASP A 134 -26.63 4.63 -25.24
C ASP A 134 -26.86 3.11 -25.11
N PHE A 135 -25.90 2.30 -25.53
CA PHE A 135 -26.11 0.85 -25.62
C PHE A 135 -24.81 0.07 -25.36
N TYR A 136 -24.95 -1.22 -25.11
CA TYR A 136 -23.80 -2.12 -24.95
C TYR A 136 -23.49 -2.83 -26.27
N ASP A 137 -22.25 -3.22 -26.43
CA ASP A 137 -21.77 -3.94 -27.62
C ASP A 137 -22.56 -5.21 -27.97
N THR A 138 -23.29 -5.76 -27.00
CA THR A 138 -24.15 -6.93 -27.14
C THR A 138 -25.61 -6.59 -27.51
N ASP A 139 -26.00 -5.33 -27.38
CA ASP A 139 -27.40 -4.91 -27.55
C ASP A 139 -27.78 -4.70 -29.01
N ASN A 140 -29.09 -4.63 -29.25
CA ASN A 140 -29.71 -4.20 -30.47
C ASN A 140 -30.43 -2.87 -30.20
N PRO A 141 -29.77 -1.74 -30.44
CA PRO A 141 -30.33 -0.44 -30.08
C PRO A 141 -31.53 -0.08 -30.96
N THR A 142 -32.48 0.62 -30.35
CA THR A 142 -33.69 1.09 -31.04
C THR A 142 -33.69 2.62 -31.06
N ILE A 143 -33.80 3.20 -32.25
CA ILE A 143 -34.03 4.63 -32.43
C ILE A 143 -35.52 4.94 -32.53
N THR A 144 -35.92 6.11 -32.15
CA THR A 144 -37.23 6.67 -32.49
C THR A 144 -37.03 7.86 -33.47
N TYR A 145 -38.01 8.03 -34.34
CA TYR A 145 -37.94 9.07 -35.36
C TYR A 145 -39.31 9.56 -35.79
N ASN A 146 -39.35 10.76 -36.36
CA ASN A 146 -40.52 11.32 -36.99
C ASN A 146 -40.26 11.44 -38.51
N ASN A 147 -41.14 10.88 -39.29
CA ASN A 147 -41.20 11.11 -40.76
C ASN A 147 -42.43 11.91 -41.10
N TYR A 148 -42.32 13.24 -41.10
CA TYR A 148 -43.46 14.14 -41.37
C TYR A 148 -43.98 14.06 -42.80
N ALA A 149 -43.17 13.62 -43.75
CA ALA A 149 -43.56 13.46 -45.14
C ALA A 149 -44.26 12.12 -45.43
N GLY A 150 -44.14 11.13 -44.48
CA GLY A 150 -44.77 9.80 -44.63
C GLY A 150 -44.30 9.11 -45.92
N ASP A 151 -45.25 8.59 -46.67
CA ASP A 151 -44.99 7.86 -47.93
C ASP A 151 -44.48 8.74 -49.09
N LEU A 152 -44.45 10.07 -48.91
CA LEU A 152 -43.94 11.00 -49.94
C LEU A 152 -42.39 11.01 -50.01
N VAL A 153 -41.67 10.36 -49.10
CA VAL A 153 -40.22 10.16 -49.22
C VAL A 153 -39.91 9.09 -50.25
N ASP A 154 -38.93 9.32 -51.11
CA ASP A 154 -38.46 8.36 -52.10
C ASP A 154 -37.80 7.15 -51.40
N THR A 155 -36.84 7.44 -50.48
CA THR A 155 -36.11 6.46 -49.70
C THR A 155 -35.98 6.91 -48.26
N LEU A 156 -36.15 5.99 -47.31
CA LEU A 156 -35.89 6.20 -45.88
C LEU A 156 -35.05 5.03 -45.33
N GLN A 157 -33.85 5.34 -44.92
CA GLN A 157 -32.86 4.36 -44.48
C GLN A 157 -32.21 4.81 -43.17
N ALA A 158 -31.75 3.87 -42.38
CA ALA A 158 -30.99 4.12 -41.15
C ALA A 158 -29.70 3.31 -41.15
N CYS A 159 -28.68 3.88 -40.50
CA CYS A 159 -27.43 3.17 -40.16
C CYS A 159 -26.88 3.61 -38.82
N ILE A 160 -25.94 2.84 -38.31
CA ILE A 160 -25.02 3.22 -37.22
C ILE A 160 -23.64 3.38 -37.85
N SER A 161 -22.94 4.45 -37.51
CA SER A 161 -21.62 4.70 -38.05
C SER A 161 -20.68 5.24 -36.95
N LEU A 162 -19.40 5.17 -37.19
CA LEU A 162 -18.40 5.84 -36.35
C LEU A 162 -18.60 7.35 -36.43
N THR A 163 -18.32 8.06 -35.36
CA THR A 163 -18.46 9.52 -35.38
C THR A 163 -17.53 10.14 -36.44
N GLY A 164 -18.12 10.88 -37.36
CA GLY A 164 -17.42 11.48 -38.48
C GLY A 164 -17.42 10.65 -39.77
N SER A 165 -18.04 9.48 -39.79
CA SER A 165 -18.31 8.64 -40.96
C SER A 165 -19.83 8.49 -41.15
N THR A 166 -20.28 8.00 -42.30
CA THR A 166 -21.72 7.86 -42.61
C THR A 166 -22.13 6.47 -43.09
N ASP A 167 -21.20 5.52 -43.24
CA ASP A 167 -21.44 4.25 -43.93
C ASP A 167 -20.63 3.05 -43.44
N ASP A 168 -20.06 3.13 -42.21
CA ASP A 168 -19.31 1.97 -41.64
C ASP A 168 -20.17 0.74 -41.48
N ILE A 169 -21.46 0.92 -41.19
CA ILE A 169 -22.47 -0.14 -41.22
C ILE A 169 -23.47 0.26 -42.28
N ALA A 170 -23.76 -0.69 -43.18
CA ALA A 170 -24.62 -0.44 -44.34
C ALA A 170 -26.00 0.10 -43.93
N TYR A 171 -26.50 1.06 -44.74
CA TYR A 171 -27.86 1.57 -44.62
C TYR A 171 -28.90 0.48 -44.85
N ARG A 172 -29.92 0.50 -44.02
CA ARG A 172 -31.06 -0.43 -44.06
C ARG A 172 -32.34 0.35 -44.23
N ASP A 173 -33.22 -0.15 -45.10
CA ASP A 173 -34.54 0.45 -45.26
C ASP A 173 -35.33 0.37 -43.96
N ILE A 174 -35.97 1.45 -43.61
CA ILE A 174 -36.84 1.55 -42.42
C ILE A 174 -38.25 1.97 -42.82
N SER A 175 -39.21 1.72 -41.93
CA SER A 175 -40.62 2.00 -42.21
C SER A 175 -40.86 3.51 -42.44
N LYS A 176 -41.51 3.90 -43.55
CA LYS A 176 -41.93 5.25 -43.81
C LYS A 176 -43.07 5.73 -42.93
N THR A 177 -43.85 4.79 -42.38
CA THR A 177 -45.00 5.06 -41.49
C THR A 177 -44.73 4.68 -40.04
N GLY A 178 -43.57 4.05 -39.76
CA GLY A 178 -43.17 3.69 -38.40
C GLY A 178 -42.58 4.92 -37.66
N THR A 179 -42.45 4.73 -36.33
CA THR A 179 -41.88 5.75 -35.44
C THR A 179 -40.62 5.25 -34.72
N SER A 180 -40.24 3.97 -34.93
CA SER A 180 -39.05 3.39 -34.35
C SER A 180 -38.42 2.34 -35.26
N TYR A 181 -37.09 2.13 -35.07
CA TYR A 181 -36.36 1.08 -35.78
C TYR A 181 -35.30 0.47 -34.85
N THR A 182 -35.32 -0.87 -34.79
CA THR A 182 -34.32 -1.65 -34.02
C THR A 182 -33.22 -2.15 -34.95
N PHE A 183 -31.99 -1.81 -34.61
CA PHE A 183 -30.80 -2.30 -35.32
C PHE A 183 -30.45 -3.71 -34.86
N ASN A 184 -30.84 -4.75 -35.58
CA ASN A 184 -30.37 -6.11 -35.33
C ASN A 184 -28.94 -6.23 -35.88
N LEU A 185 -27.95 -5.96 -35.00
CA LEU A 185 -26.53 -5.97 -35.37
C LEU A 185 -26.04 -7.41 -35.53
N THR A 186 -25.43 -7.70 -36.66
CA THR A 186 -24.71 -8.96 -36.90
C THR A 186 -23.37 -8.96 -36.14
N GLN A 187 -22.78 -10.14 -35.96
CA GLN A 187 -21.42 -10.20 -35.33
C GLN A 187 -20.36 -9.45 -36.14
N ALA A 188 -20.45 -9.47 -37.46
CA ALA A 188 -19.53 -8.74 -38.33
C ALA A 188 -19.60 -7.20 -38.09
N GLU A 189 -20.82 -6.67 -37.96
CA GLU A 189 -21.03 -5.24 -37.66
C GLU A 189 -20.60 -4.88 -36.26
N ARG A 190 -20.85 -5.75 -35.26
CA ARG A 190 -20.32 -5.57 -33.90
C ARG A 190 -18.78 -5.54 -33.93
N ASN A 191 -18.16 -6.40 -34.73
CA ASN A 191 -16.70 -6.43 -34.87
C ASN A 191 -16.13 -5.14 -35.45
N ILE A 192 -16.83 -4.50 -36.38
CA ILE A 192 -16.42 -3.17 -36.90
C ILE A 192 -16.38 -2.13 -35.78
N LEU A 193 -17.43 -2.08 -34.96
CA LEU A 193 -17.52 -1.14 -33.84
C LEU A 193 -16.46 -1.44 -32.76
N LEU A 194 -16.25 -2.71 -32.42
CA LEU A 194 -15.27 -3.13 -31.42
C LEU A 194 -13.82 -2.86 -31.87
N ALA A 195 -13.54 -3.06 -33.16
CA ALA A 195 -12.22 -2.78 -33.75
C ALA A 195 -11.90 -1.26 -33.78
N ALA A 196 -12.93 -0.42 -33.75
CA ALA A 196 -12.76 1.02 -33.68
C ALA A 196 -12.38 1.54 -32.28
N CYS A 197 -12.52 0.72 -31.24
CA CYS A 197 -12.17 1.11 -29.85
C CYS A 197 -11.26 0.09 -29.13
N PRO A 198 -10.09 -0.26 -29.67
CA PRO A 198 -9.20 -1.26 -29.08
C PRO A 198 -8.61 -0.82 -27.74
N ASN A 199 -8.58 0.49 -27.45
CA ASN A 199 -7.95 1.10 -26.29
C ASN A 199 -8.96 1.79 -25.35
N SER A 200 -10.26 1.58 -25.56
CA SER A 200 -11.32 2.20 -24.75
C SER A 200 -12.48 1.25 -24.55
N ASN A 201 -13.09 1.27 -23.39
CA ASN A 201 -14.35 0.57 -23.13
C ASN A 201 -15.57 1.34 -23.63
N THR A 202 -15.39 2.49 -24.27
CA THR A 202 -16.47 3.30 -24.85
C THR A 202 -16.12 3.74 -26.25
N LEU A 203 -17.14 3.77 -27.10
CA LEU A 203 -17.06 4.24 -28.47
C LEU A 203 -18.17 5.25 -28.73
N SER A 204 -17.84 6.42 -29.27
CA SER A 204 -18.84 7.36 -29.77
C SER A 204 -19.30 6.92 -31.15
N VAL A 205 -20.58 6.69 -31.30
CA VAL A 205 -21.23 6.29 -32.55
C VAL A 205 -22.35 7.25 -32.90
N SER A 206 -22.64 7.39 -34.20
CA SER A 206 -23.73 8.20 -34.68
C SER A 206 -24.80 7.34 -35.33
N PHE A 207 -26.03 7.51 -34.90
CA PHE A 207 -27.20 6.98 -35.58
C PHE A 207 -27.60 7.95 -36.66
N TYR A 208 -27.74 7.47 -37.90
CA TYR A 208 -28.13 8.27 -39.04
C TYR A 208 -29.49 7.80 -39.58
N ILE A 209 -30.30 8.78 -39.97
CA ILE A 209 -31.41 8.57 -40.91
C ILE A 209 -31.10 9.34 -42.19
N LYS A 210 -31.08 8.62 -43.29
CA LYS A 210 -30.96 9.15 -44.65
C LYS A 210 -32.35 9.20 -45.26
N THR A 211 -32.79 10.39 -45.66
CA THR A 211 -34.06 10.61 -46.33
C THR A 211 -33.75 11.11 -47.73
N VAL A 212 -34.28 10.41 -48.76
CA VAL A 212 -34.32 10.95 -50.12
C VAL A 212 -35.74 11.43 -50.38
N ILE A 213 -35.90 12.71 -50.75
CA ILE A 213 -37.17 13.31 -51.00
C ILE A 213 -37.04 14.35 -52.16
N ALA A 214 -37.89 14.22 -53.15
CA ALA A 214 -37.84 15.07 -54.36
C ALA A 214 -36.44 15.07 -55.02
N GLY A 215 -35.75 13.89 -55.04
CA GLY A 215 -34.41 13.73 -55.60
C GLY A 215 -33.29 14.34 -54.80
N GLN A 216 -33.55 14.89 -53.61
CA GLN A 216 -32.55 15.45 -52.72
C GLN A 216 -32.32 14.52 -51.51
N THR A 217 -31.07 14.40 -51.08
CA THR A 217 -30.69 13.59 -49.90
C THR A 217 -30.47 14.50 -48.70
N PHE A 218 -31.09 14.09 -47.56
CA PHE A 218 -30.97 14.74 -46.28
C PHE A 218 -30.57 13.73 -45.21
N TYR A 219 -29.83 14.20 -44.20
CA TYR A 219 -29.40 13.40 -43.08
C TYR A 219 -29.87 14.02 -41.77
N SER A 220 -30.37 13.16 -40.88
CA SER A 220 -30.55 13.45 -39.46
C SER A 220 -29.66 12.48 -38.70
N TYR A 221 -28.96 12.96 -37.67
CA TYR A 221 -28.12 12.10 -36.88
C TYR A 221 -28.18 12.46 -35.39
N LEU A 222 -27.85 11.51 -34.55
CA LEU A 222 -27.74 11.64 -33.10
C LEU A 222 -26.58 10.80 -32.62
N THR A 223 -25.62 11.41 -31.93
CA THR A 223 -24.44 10.76 -31.42
C THR A 223 -24.73 10.17 -30.02
N LYS A 224 -24.31 8.93 -29.79
CA LYS A 224 -24.49 8.18 -28.56
C LYS A 224 -23.25 7.36 -28.23
N THR A 225 -23.22 6.77 -27.05
CA THR A 225 -22.10 5.96 -26.58
C THR A 225 -22.43 4.48 -26.63
N MET A 226 -21.59 3.71 -27.32
CA MET A 226 -21.53 2.26 -27.14
C MET A 226 -20.53 1.92 -26.04
N THR A 227 -20.90 1.04 -25.10
CA THR A 227 -20.03 0.55 -24.03
C THR A 227 -19.72 -0.93 -24.23
N VAL A 228 -18.45 -1.30 -24.16
CA VAL A 228 -17.97 -2.68 -24.27
C VAL A 228 -18.08 -3.36 -22.89
N ARG A 229 -18.78 -4.48 -22.81
CA ARG A 229 -18.94 -5.33 -21.62
C ARG A 229 -18.15 -6.63 -21.75
N ASP A 230 -17.94 -7.32 -20.62
CA ASP A 230 -17.35 -8.66 -20.55
C ASP A 230 -16.10 -8.81 -21.44
N ALA A 231 -15.21 -7.84 -21.33
CA ALA A 231 -14.02 -7.73 -22.14
C ALA A 231 -12.71 -7.98 -21.36
N ASN A 232 -12.81 -8.52 -20.13
CA ASN A 232 -11.64 -8.81 -19.34
C ASN A 232 -10.74 -9.84 -20.03
N PRO A 233 -9.42 -9.64 -20.07
CA PRO A 233 -8.50 -10.58 -20.67
C PRO A 233 -8.53 -11.93 -19.93
N THR A 234 -8.13 -13.00 -20.60
CA THR A 234 -8.16 -14.36 -20.06
C THR A 234 -6.77 -14.93 -19.85
N ILE A 235 -6.63 -15.71 -18.78
CA ILE A 235 -5.41 -16.45 -18.43
C ILE A 235 -5.74 -17.94 -18.43
N THR A 236 -5.02 -18.73 -19.22
CA THR A 236 -5.24 -20.18 -19.28
C THR A 236 -4.05 -20.91 -18.69
N SER A 237 -4.36 -21.89 -17.82
CA SER A 237 -3.42 -22.84 -17.22
C SER A 237 -2.15 -22.19 -16.66
N PRO A 238 -2.24 -21.27 -15.69
CA PRO A 238 -1.07 -20.71 -15.04
C PRO A 238 -0.39 -21.79 -14.20
N THR A 239 0.91 -21.90 -14.34
CA THR A 239 1.75 -22.81 -13.55
C THR A 239 3.00 -22.07 -13.09
N TYR A 240 3.72 -22.65 -12.15
CA TYR A 240 5.05 -22.17 -11.76
C TYR A 240 6.01 -23.34 -11.70
N GLU A 241 7.30 -23.04 -11.80
CA GLU A 241 8.34 -24.04 -11.63
C GLU A 241 9.61 -23.44 -11.02
N ASP A 242 10.33 -24.28 -10.29
CA ASP A 242 11.71 -24.02 -9.91
C ASP A 242 12.61 -24.24 -11.14
N THR A 243 13.43 -23.25 -11.46
CA THR A 243 14.37 -23.33 -12.58
C THR A 243 15.81 -23.58 -12.13
N ASN A 244 16.08 -23.57 -10.81
CA ASN A 244 17.42 -23.82 -10.28
C ASN A 244 17.76 -25.32 -10.34
N PRO A 245 18.79 -25.73 -11.06
CA PRO A 245 19.13 -27.14 -11.24
C PRO A 245 19.50 -27.85 -9.93
N THR A 246 20.12 -27.15 -8.98
CA THR A 246 20.52 -27.71 -7.68
C THR A 246 19.30 -28.06 -6.84
N THR A 247 18.36 -27.14 -6.70
CA THR A 247 17.15 -27.37 -5.91
C THR A 247 16.22 -28.38 -6.58
N ARG A 248 16.12 -28.36 -7.90
CA ARG A 248 15.42 -29.40 -8.68
C ARG A 248 15.98 -30.80 -8.46
N ALA A 249 17.31 -30.95 -8.41
CA ALA A 249 17.95 -32.22 -8.12
C ALA A 249 17.72 -32.71 -6.68
N ILE A 250 17.42 -31.80 -5.75
CA ILE A 250 17.09 -32.15 -4.36
C ILE A 250 15.62 -32.55 -4.25
N THR A 251 14.71 -31.71 -4.73
CA THR A 251 13.28 -31.91 -4.57
C THR A 251 12.72 -32.99 -5.49
N ASN A 252 13.32 -33.19 -6.66
CA ASN A 252 12.76 -33.96 -7.78
C ASN A 252 11.29 -33.61 -8.08
N ASN A 253 10.92 -32.37 -7.77
CA ASN A 253 9.57 -31.81 -8.00
C ASN A 253 9.70 -30.31 -8.27
N TYR A 254 9.49 -29.93 -9.51
CA TYR A 254 9.65 -28.56 -9.98
C TYR A 254 8.66 -27.55 -9.36
N GLN A 255 7.59 -28.05 -8.74
CA GLN A 255 6.60 -27.22 -8.05
C GLN A 255 6.84 -27.11 -6.52
N GLN A 256 7.95 -27.63 -6.01
CA GLN A 256 8.40 -27.42 -4.64
C GLN A 256 9.55 -26.42 -4.61
N ILE A 257 9.34 -25.30 -3.96
CA ILE A 257 10.28 -24.17 -3.94
C ILE A 257 11.03 -24.14 -2.60
N ILE A 258 12.34 -24.25 -2.66
CA ILE A 258 13.19 -24.15 -1.46
C ILE A 258 13.41 -22.67 -1.13
N GLN A 259 13.12 -22.30 0.10
CA GLN A 259 13.24 -20.95 0.64
C GLN A 259 14.58 -20.30 0.31
N GLY A 260 14.55 -19.14 -0.36
CA GLY A 260 15.72 -18.29 -0.62
C GLY A 260 16.74 -18.87 -1.62
N ILE A 261 16.55 -20.11 -2.11
CA ILE A 261 17.51 -20.81 -2.99
C ILE A 261 16.94 -21.09 -4.38
N SER A 262 15.71 -21.59 -4.44
CA SER A 262 15.05 -21.86 -5.72
C SER A 262 14.83 -20.57 -6.51
N THR A 263 15.00 -20.64 -7.83
CA THR A 263 14.60 -19.57 -8.75
C THR A 263 13.32 -19.97 -9.46
N VAL A 264 12.30 -19.10 -9.37
CA VAL A 264 10.95 -19.41 -9.82
C VAL A 264 10.65 -18.72 -11.14
N SER A 265 10.02 -19.45 -12.05
CA SER A 265 9.37 -18.92 -13.24
C SER A 265 7.91 -19.28 -13.25
N PHE A 266 7.09 -18.40 -13.81
CA PHE A 266 5.67 -18.62 -14.04
C PHE A 266 5.42 -18.85 -15.53
N ASN A 267 4.64 -19.87 -15.85
CA ASN A 267 4.34 -20.28 -17.21
C ASN A 267 2.84 -20.18 -17.48
N PHE A 268 2.49 -19.66 -18.64
CA PHE A 268 1.12 -19.45 -19.10
C PHE A 268 0.96 -20.05 -20.48
N SER A 269 0.03 -20.96 -20.66
CA SER A 269 -0.21 -21.58 -21.98
C SER A 269 -0.81 -20.59 -22.96
N THR A 270 -1.77 -19.76 -22.50
CA THR A 270 -2.36 -18.73 -23.35
C THR A 270 -2.82 -17.54 -22.49
N LEU A 271 -2.46 -16.36 -22.94
CA LEU A 271 -2.96 -15.08 -22.46
C LEU A 271 -3.69 -14.43 -23.63
N ALA A 272 -4.93 -14.02 -23.46
CA ALA A 272 -5.70 -13.41 -24.54
C ALA A 272 -6.50 -12.19 -24.08
N ALA A 273 -6.42 -11.13 -24.83
CA ALA A 273 -7.33 -10.00 -24.74
C ALA A 273 -8.59 -10.30 -25.54
N LEU A 274 -9.72 -9.74 -25.13
CA LEU A 274 -10.99 -9.96 -25.78
C LEU A 274 -11.42 -8.74 -26.61
N LYS A 275 -12.34 -8.98 -27.55
CA LYS A 275 -13.08 -7.93 -28.26
C LYS A 275 -12.16 -6.87 -28.90
N TYR A 276 -11.11 -7.31 -29.62
CA TYR A 276 -10.15 -6.45 -30.33
C TYR A 276 -9.21 -5.61 -29.45
N ALA A 277 -9.22 -5.76 -28.13
CA ALA A 277 -8.17 -5.22 -27.29
C ALA A 277 -6.85 -5.94 -27.54
N THR A 278 -5.76 -5.35 -27.07
CA THR A 278 -4.43 -5.97 -27.04
C THR A 278 -3.97 -6.12 -25.60
N LEU A 279 -3.12 -7.09 -25.34
CA LEU A 279 -2.49 -7.25 -24.03
C LEU A 279 -1.44 -6.15 -23.82
N THR A 280 -1.33 -5.64 -22.61
CA THR A 280 -0.34 -4.62 -22.27
C THR A 280 0.70 -5.12 -21.26
N SER A 281 0.27 -5.80 -20.22
CA SER A 281 1.16 -6.31 -19.18
C SER A 281 0.60 -7.51 -18.43
N ILE A 282 1.51 -8.30 -17.91
CA ILE A 282 1.24 -9.27 -16.85
C ILE A 282 2.10 -8.93 -15.64
N GLU A 283 1.48 -8.84 -14.47
CA GLU A 283 2.11 -8.58 -13.19
C GLU A 283 1.96 -9.81 -12.30
N ILE A 284 3.05 -10.21 -11.67
CA ILE A 284 3.05 -11.34 -10.72
C ILE A 284 3.56 -10.82 -9.40
N THR A 285 2.75 -10.95 -8.36
CA THR A 285 3.11 -10.52 -7.00
C THR A 285 3.15 -11.71 -6.07
N VAL A 286 4.28 -11.91 -5.41
CA VAL A 286 4.49 -12.91 -4.37
C VAL A 286 5.19 -12.25 -3.20
N ASN A 287 4.64 -12.39 -1.99
CA ASN A 287 5.24 -11.85 -0.76
C ASN A 287 5.68 -10.36 -0.91
N ALA A 288 4.77 -9.52 -1.41
CA ALA A 288 4.96 -8.08 -1.67
C ALA A 288 6.03 -7.73 -2.74
N VAL A 289 6.65 -8.69 -3.39
CA VAL A 289 7.53 -8.48 -4.55
C VAL A 289 6.70 -8.61 -5.81
N THR A 290 6.79 -7.64 -6.71
CA THR A 290 6.07 -7.63 -7.99
C THR A 290 7.06 -7.64 -9.15
N VAL A 291 6.82 -8.54 -10.09
CA VAL A 291 7.52 -8.58 -11.38
C VAL A 291 6.49 -8.30 -12.47
N THR A 292 6.83 -7.37 -13.36
CA THR A 292 5.99 -6.97 -14.49
C THR A 292 6.68 -7.35 -15.80
N SER A 293 5.92 -7.98 -16.70
CA SER A 293 6.35 -8.24 -18.07
C SER A 293 5.39 -7.55 -19.04
N SER A 294 5.92 -6.73 -19.93
CA SER A 294 5.16 -6.13 -21.01
C SER A 294 4.73 -7.19 -22.02
N LEU A 295 3.53 -7.01 -22.55
CA LEU A 295 2.92 -7.86 -23.55
C LEU A 295 2.49 -7.01 -24.75
N SER A 296 2.21 -7.67 -25.88
CA SER A 296 1.67 -7.03 -27.08
C SER A 296 0.86 -8.04 -27.89
N GLY A 297 -0.05 -7.51 -28.71
CA GLY A 297 -0.96 -8.34 -29.50
C GLY A 297 -2.19 -8.80 -28.73
N SER A 298 -3.12 -9.42 -29.44
CA SER A 298 -4.38 -9.90 -28.84
C SER A 298 -4.21 -11.22 -28.10
N THR A 299 -3.20 -12.01 -28.45
CA THR A 299 -2.95 -13.34 -27.86
C THR A 299 -1.45 -13.57 -27.74
N VAL A 300 -1.01 -14.11 -26.62
CA VAL A 300 0.36 -14.56 -26.35
C VAL A 300 0.30 -16.01 -25.91
N ILE A 301 1.07 -16.87 -26.57
CA ILE A 301 1.13 -18.32 -26.30
C ILE A 301 2.46 -18.64 -25.62
N ASP A 302 2.46 -19.64 -24.74
CA ASP A 302 3.63 -20.19 -24.05
C ASP A 302 4.52 -19.11 -23.39
N LYS A 303 3.88 -18.17 -22.69
CA LYS A 303 4.59 -17.09 -21.99
C LYS A 303 5.23 -17.60 -20.71
N THR A 304 6.53 -17.40 -20.60
CA THR A 304 7.26 -17.57 -19.34
C THR A 304 7.68 -16.21 -18.78
N VAL A 305 7.51 -16.03 -17.48
CA VAL A 305 7.94 -14.86 -16.72
C VAL A 305 8.86 -15.32 -15.60
N ALA A 306 10.15 -14.97 -15.68
CA ALA A 306 11.09 -15.22 -14.60
C ALA A 306 10.78 -14.31 -13.41
N PHE A 307 10.59 -14.88 -12.24
CA PHE A 307 10.29 -14.15 -11.01
C PHE A 307 11.53 -13.97 -10.14
N GLY A 308 12.37 -14.98 -10.03
CA GLY A 308 13.56 -14.99 -9.17
C GLY A 308 13.35 -15.82 -7.90
N THR A 309 14.10 -15.50 -6.86
CA THR A 309 14.06 -16.24 -5.59
C THR A 309 12.91 -15.78 -4.71
N ILE A 310 12.27 -16.74 -4.01
CA ILE A 310 11.24 -16.47 -3.02
C ILE A 310 11.77 -16.85 -1.64
N ASN A 311 11.78 -15.90 -0.71
CA ASN A 311 12.22 -16.13 0.66
C ASN A 311 11.00 -16.19 1.61
N SER A 312 10.48 -17.39 1.81
CA SER A 312 9.40 -17.67 2.77
C SER A 312 9.53 -19.09 3.31
N SER A 313 9.29 -19.25 4.60
CA SER A 313 9.29 -20.56 5.29
C SER A 313 7.93 -21.25 5.23
N SER A 314 6.91 -20.61 4.68
CA SER A 314 5.54 -21.16 4.59
C SER A 314 4.99 -21.00 3.17
N ASN A 315 4.01 -21.82 2.84
CA ASN A 315 3.29 -21.74 1.57
C ASN A 315 2.74 -20.34 1.33
N LEU A 316 2.79 -19.91 0.08
CA LEU A 316 2.35 -18.60 -0.38
C LEU A 316 1.30 -18.74 -1.49
N SER A 317 0.82 -17.61 -1.93
CA SER A 317 0.01 -17.50 -3.13
C SER A 317 0.55 -16.37 -4.01
N ALA A 318 0.72 -16.66 -5.28
CA ALA A 318 1.01 -15.64 -6.28
C ALA A 318 -0.29 -14.98 -6.71
N SER A 319 -0.32 -13.66 -6.70
CA SER A 319 -1.35 -12.88 -7.38
C SER A 319 -0.88 -12.55 -8.78
N ILE A 320 -1.61 -13.03 -9.78
CA ILE A 320 -1.31 -12.84 -11.20
C ILE A 320 -2.35 -11.89 -11.77
N LYS A 321 -1.92 -10.74 -12.28
CA LYS A 321 -2.77 -9.69 -12.83
C LYS A 321 -2.44 -9.48 -14.29
N LEU A 322 -3.39 -9.71 -15.17
CA LEU A 322 -3.29 -9.47 -16.61
C LEU A 322 -4.09 -8.23 -16.98
N THR A 323 -3.48 -7.33 -17.74
CA THR A 323 -4.10 -6.06 -18.15
C THR A 323 -4.11 -5.96 -19.68
N ASP A 324 -5.22 -5.47 -20.24
CA ASP A 324 -5.36 -5.18 -21.65
C ASP A 324 -5.23 -3.68 -21.97
N SER A 325 -5.32 -3.33 -23.26
CA SER A 325 -5.20 -1.95 -23.76
C SER A 325 -6.39 -1.06 -23.39
N ARG A 326 -7.53 -1.61 -23.01
CA ARG A 326 -8.68 -0.88 -22.47
C ARG A 326 -8.59 -0.61 -20.99
N GLY A 327 -7.58 -1.19 -20.31
CA GLY A 327 -7.43 -1.14 -18.86
C GLY A 327 -8.26 -2.20 -18.11
N ASN A 328 -8.86 -3.16 -18.82
CA ASN A 328 -9.55 -4.27 -18.16
C ASN A 328 -8.52 -5.22 -17.54
N ILE A 329 -8.89 -5.79 -16.40
CA ILE A 329 -7.99 -6.57 -15.58
C ILE A 329 -8.62 -7.91 -15.26
N THR A 330 -7.81 -8.96 -15.35
CA THR A 330 -8.11 -10.27 -14.76
C THR A 330 -7.05 -10.57 -13.72
N THR A 331 -7.47 -10.95 -12.52
CA THR A 331 -6.59 -11.37 -11.43
C THR A 331 -6.88 -12.82 -11.06
N LEU A 332 -5.82 -13.62 -10.97
CA LEU A 332 -5.87 -15.01 -10.49
C LEU A 332 -4.93 -15.17 -9.30
N SER A 333 -5.27 -16.13 -8.44
CA SER A 333 -4.45 -16.59 -7.32
C SER A 333 -3.92 -17.98 -7.62
N LEU A 334 -2.59 -18.16 -7.54
CA LEU A 334 -1.93 -19.44 -7.77
C LEU A 334 -1.15 -19.85 -6.50
N PRO A 335 -1.52 -20.95 -5.83
CA PRO A 335 -0.82 -21.40 -4.62
C PRO A 335 0.59 -21.88 -4.97
N ILE A 336 1.57 -21.55 -4.10
CA ILE A 336 2.98 -21.93 -4.22
C ILE A 336 3.36 -22.79 -3.02
N THR A 337 3.90 -23.96 -3.26
CA THR A 337 4.41 -24.86 -2.22
C THR A 337 5.85 -24.51 -1.88
N MET A 338 6.06 -24.11 -0.63
CA MET A 338 7.36 -23.72 -0.11
C MET A 338 7.93 -24.81 0.79
N LEU A 339 9.22 -25.05 0.71
CA LEU A 339 10.00 -25.84 1.64
C LEU A 339 10.92 -24.91 2.42
N ALA A 340 10.71 -24.82 3.71
CA ALA A 340 11.55 -24.02 4.60
C ALA A 340 12.97 -24.54 4.62
N TRP A 341 13.95 -23.66 4.46
CA TRP A 341 15.36 -23.99 4.54
C TRP A 341 16.14 -22.90 5.28
N SER A 342 17.08 -23.37 6.07
CA SER A 342 18.11 -22.56 6.72
C SER A 342 19.43 -23.31 6.67
N LEU A 343 20.53 -22.58 6.77
CA LEU A 343 21.86 -23.19 6.89
C LEU A 343 21.87 -24.20 8.04
N PRO A 344 22.50 -25.38 7.86
CA PRO A 344 22.62 -26.34 8.91
C PRO A 344 23.42 -25.77 10.08
N THR A 345 22.96 -26.07 11.30
CA THR A 345 23.64 -25.71 12.54
C THR A 345 23.92 -26.94 13.36
N ALA A 346 24.69 -26.84 14.44
CA ALA A 346 24.93 -27.95 15.32
C ALA A 346 25.13 -27.50 16.77
N ILE A 347 24.73 -28.36 17.69
CA ILE A 347 25.14 -28.31 19.08
C ILE A 347 26.36 -29.24 19.22
N ILE A 348 27.48 -28.67 19.65
CA ILE A 348 28.75 -29.41 19.70
C ILE A 348 29.25 -29.41 21.12
N THR A 349 29.55 -30.61 21.60
CA THR A 349 30.31 -30.80 22.83
C THR A 349 31.65 -31.43 22.52
N CYS A 350 32.70 -30.91 23.13
CA CYS A 350 34.04 -31.41 22.93
C CYS A 350 34.84 -31.27 24.23
N ALA A 351 35.17 -32.37 24.84
CA ALA A 351 35.89 -32.36 26.12
C ALA A 351 36.81 -33.55 26.26
N ARG A 352 37.95 -33.33 26.90
CA ARG A 352 38.83 -34.41 27.28
C ARG A 352 38.15 -35.31 28.31
N GLN A 353 38.34 -36.61 28.18
CA GLN A 353 37.89 -37.54 29.24
C GLN A 353 38.63 -37.23 30.53
N ASN A 354 37.87 -37.22 31.62
CA ASN A 354 38.38 -36.87 32.94
C ASN A 354 39.15 -35.53 33.00
N ASN A 355 38.90 -34.64 32.01
CA ASN A 355 39.55 -33.34 31.88
C ASN A 355 41.09 -33.40 31.68
N TYR A 356 41.65 -34.56 31.59
CA TYR A 356 43.11 -34.75 31.53
C TYR A 356 43.55 -35.73 30.45
N TYR A 357 42.77 -36.76 30.11
CA TYR A 357 43.21 -37.79 29.19
C TYR A 357 43.41 -37.29 27.78
N PRO A 358 44.28 -37.95 26.97
CA PRO A 358 44.41 -37.65 25.54
C PRO A 358 43.13 -37.93 24.75
N GLU A 359 42.33 -38.88 25.21
CA GLU A 359 41.02 -39.22 24.66
C GLU A 359 40.08 -38.03 24.89
N THR A 360 39.59 -37.49 23.78
CA THR A 360 38.68 -36.32 23.74
C THR A 360 37.41 -36.72 23.05
N ASP A 361 36.30 -36.63 23.76
CA ASP A 361 34.98 -36.95 23.23
C ASP A 361 34.39 -35.73 22.48
N LEU A 362 34.16 -35.94 21.19
CA LEU A 362 33.46 -34.98 20.30
C LEU A 362 32.08 -35.53 20.00
N ASN A 363 31.05 -34.82 20.35
CA ASN A 363 29.68 -35.09 19.92
C ASN A 363 29.11 -33.91 19.18
N VAL A 364 28.47 -34.18 18.04
CA VAL A 364 27.88 -33.17 17.16
C VAL A 364 26.43 -33.57 16.90
N ASP A 365 25.50 -32.77 17.37
CA ASP A 365 24.07 -32.90 17.12
C ASP A 365 23.68 -31.85 16.08
N ALA A 366 23.46 -32.31 14.85
CA ALA A 366 23.21 -31.43 13.71
C ALA A 366 21.72 -31.10 13.56
N LEU A 367 21.43 -29.84 13.39
CA LEU A 367 20.10 -29.31 13.11
C LEU A 367 20.06 -28.81 11.68
N TYR A 368 19.23 -29.41 10.84
CA TYR A 368 19.09 -29.04 9.44
C TYR A 368 17.66 -29.18 8.93
N SER A 369 17.36 -28.48 7.84
CA SER A 369 16.05 -28.52 7.19
C SER A 369 15.90 -29.82 6.42
N SER A 370 14.94 -30.66 6.74
CA SER A 370 14.76 -32.00 6.12
C SER A 370 14.24 -31.94 4.67
N LEU A 371 13.57 -30.86 4.28
CA LEU A 371 12.97 -30.66 2.95
C LEU A 371 12.12 -31.86 2.51
N ASP A 372 11.15 -32.24 3.33
CA ASP A 372 10.32 -33.43 3.14
C ASP A 372 11.16 -34.74 3.00
N ASN A 373 12.16 -34.89 3.85
CA ASN A 373 13.11 -36.03 3.86
C ASN A 373 13.96 -36.16 2.58
N LYS A 374 14.16 -35.07 1.85
CA LYS A 374 14.99 -35.05 0.62
C LYS A 374 16.38 -34.45 0.84
N ASN A 375 16.58 -33.82 1.99
CA ASN A 375 17.86 -33.28 2.40
C ASN A 375 18.61 -34.28 3.28
N THR A 376 19.92 -34.24 3.24
CA THR A 376 20.81 -35.08 4.07
C THR A 376 21.90 -34.20 4.63
N VAL A 377 22.38 -34.54 5.81
CA VAL A 377 23.51 -33.86 6.45
C VAL A 377 24.74 -34.74 6.44
N THR A 378 25.89 -34.14 6.28
CA THR A 378 27.21 -34.76 6.45
C THR A 378 27.99 -33.94 7.46
N ILE A 379 28.54 -34.60 8.45
CA ILE A 379 29.33 -34.00 9.50
C ILE A 379 30.75 -34.46 9.36
N GLN A 380 31.66 -33.51 9.28
CA GLN A 380 33.11 -33.78 9.16
C GLN A 380 33.86 -32.94 10.18
N TYR A 381 34.93 -33.46 10.68
CA TYR A 381 35.87 -32.70 11.49
C TYR A 381 37.32 -32.91 11.04
N GLN A 382 38.15 -31.96 11.42
CA GLN A 382 39.62 -32.02 11.33
C GLN A 382 40.21 -31.27 12.52
N TYR A 383 41.43 -31.60 12.86
CA TYR A 383 42.10 -31.02 14.02
C TYR A 383 43.55 -30.65 13.69
N LYS A 384 44.11 -29.76 14.47
CA LYS A 384 45.52 -29.40 14.45
C LYS A 384 45.98 -28.89 15.78
N GLU A 385 47.28 -29.04 16.09
CA GLU A 385 47.87 -28.29 17.21
C GLU A 385 47.77 -26.79 16.96
N VAL A 386 47.57 -26.01 18.01
CA VAL A 386 47.47 -24.54 17.87
C VAL A 386 48.69 -23.96 17.18
N THR A 387 49.85 -24.51 17.46
CA THR A 387 51.15 -24.11 16.87
C THR A 387 51.38 -24.59 15.42
N SER A 388 50.60 -25.57 14.96
CA SER A 388 50.71 -26.15 13.62
C SER A 388 49.98 -25.30 12.58
N SER A 389 50.57 -25.21 11.39
CA SER A 389 49.91 -24.60 10.21
C SER A 389 49.00 -25.59 9.47
N SER A 390 49.20 -26.90 9.63
CA SER A 390 48.52 -27.93 8.85
C SER A 390 47.41 -28.60 9.65
N TRP A 391 46.25 -28.75 8.99
CA TRP A 391 45.12 -29.51 9.51
C TRP A 391 45.28 -31.00 9.21
N SER A 392 44.73 -31.87 10.05
CA SER A 392 44.55 -33.29 9.78
C SER A 392 43.66 -33.52 8.55
N ALA A 393 43.62 -34.74 8.03
CA ALA A 393 42.61 -35.16 7.08
C ALA A 393 41.22 -34.97 7.68
N LEU A 394 40.23 -34.68 6.81
CA LEU A 394 38.81 -34.64 7.19
C LEU A 394 38.32 -36.06 7.54
N VAL A 395 37.63 -36.17 8.65
CA VAL A 395 37.01 -37.42 9.14
C VAL A 395 35.48 -37.17 9.17
N THR A 396 34.74 -38.09 8.55
CA THR A 396 33.27 -38.06 8.61
C THR A 396 32.79 -38.82 9.86
N ILE A 397 31.83 -38.23 10.56
CA ILE A 397 31.21 -38.81 11.75
C ILE A 397 29.69 -38.89 11.63
N GLN A 398 29.06 -39.67 12.46
CA GLN A 398 27.61 -39.83 12.51
C GLN A 398 27.00 -38.73 13.38
N ASP A 399 25.80 -38.32 12.99
CA ASP A 399 25.01 -37.35 13.73
C ASP A 399 24.61 -37.87 15.11
N ASN A 400 24.84 -37.06 16.14
CA ASN A 400 24.53 -37.32 17.54
C ASN A 400 25.14 -38.64 18.06
N VAL A 401 26.30 -39.06 17.53
CA VAL A 401 27.05 -40.19 17.99
C VAL A 401 28.42 -39.74 18.51
N PRO A 402 28.71 -39.91 19.81
CA PRO A 402 30.02 -39.52 20.35
C PRO A 402 31.18 -40.20 19.62
N THR A 403 32.17 -39.43 19.25
CA THR A 403 33.39 -39.88 18.59
C THR A 403 34.58 -39.50 19.44
N THR A 404 35.40 -40.46 19.80
CA THR A 404 36.63 -40.22 20.57
C THR A 404 37.78 -39.91 19.64
N VAL A 405 38.43 -38.77 19.87
CA VAL A 405 39.62 -38.30 19.16
C VAL A 405 40.79 -38.31 20.13
N THR A 406 41.90 -38.95 19.74
CA THR A 406 43.08 -38.94 20.59
C THR A 406 43.93 -37.72 20.29
N LEU A 407 44.03 -36.79 21.23
CA LEU A 407 44.79 -35.55 21.17
C LEU A 407 45.79 -35.49 22.33
N ALA A 408 47.08 -35.35 22.04
CA ALA A 408 48.11 -35.27 23.09
C ALA A 408 47.67 -34.27 24.15
N ASN A 409 47.68 -34.68 25.42
CA ASN A 409 47.17 -33.84 26.52
C ASN A 409 48.18 -32.77 26.95
N THR A 410 49.40 -32.84 26.47
CA THR A 410 50.43 -31.80 26.70
C THR A 410 50.27 -30.58 25.82
N GLU A 411 49.43 -30.69 24.77
CA GLU A 411 49.27 -29.65 23.77
C GLU A 411 47.83 -29.14 23.71
N GLN A 412 47.70 -27.90 23.24
CA GLN A 412 46.39 -27.26 22.93
C GLN A 412 46.07 -27.53 21.47
N TRP A 413 44.82 -27.90 21.18
CA TRP A 413 44.33 -28.27 19.89
C TRP A 413 43.21 -27.41 19.39
N ASN A 414 43.21 -27.11 18.10
CA ASN A 414 42.04 -26.56 17.41
C ASN A 414 41.32 -27.70 16.67
N ILE A 415 40.03 -27.79 16.85
CA ILE A 415 39.13 -28.68 16.11
C ILE A 415 38.23 -27.84 15.24
N LYS A 416 38.12 -28.17 13.98
CA LYS A 416 37.18 -27.58 13.04
C LYS A 416 36.12 -28.63 12.72
N VAL A 417 34.87 -28.31 12.96
CA VAL A 417 33.71 -29.13 12.61
C VAL A 417 32.97 -28.44 11.47
N ILE A 418 32.68 -29.21 10.41
CA ILE A 418 31.97 -28.77 9.23
C ILE A 418 30.68 -29.58 9.13
N VAL A 419 29.55 -28.89 9.19
CA VAL A 419 28.23 -29.47 9.02
C VAL A 419 27.70 -29.03 7.68
N THR A 420 27.49 -29.96 6.76
CA THR A 420 27.11 -29.70 5.38
C THR A 420 25.82 -30.44 5.05
N ASP A 421 24.84 -29.71 4.53
CA ASP A 421 23.68 -30.33 3.87
C ASP A 421 23.82 -30.27 2.34
N ARG A 422 22.80 -30.65 1.59
CA ARG A 422 22.85 -30.65 0.13
C ARG A 422 22.89 -29.24 -0.49
N ILE A 423 22.73 -28.17 0.30
CA ILE A 423 22.59 -26.77 -0.16
C ILE A 423 23.72 -25.91 0.38
N GLY A 424 24.08 -26.06 1.65
CA GLY A 424 25.06 -25.20 2.28
C GLY A 424 25.81 -25.86 3.42
N SER A 425 26.79 -25.16 3.98
CA SER A 425 27.61 -25.66 5.09
C SER A 425 27.89 -24.59 6.12
N THR A 426 28.03 -25.03 7.37
CA THR A 426 28.45 -24.21 8.50
C THR A 426 29.70 -24.80 9.12
N THR A 427 30.63 -23.94 9.49
CA THR A 427 31.90 -24.33 10.10
C THR A 427 31.99 -23.79 11.52
N TYR A 428 32.36 -24.66 12.44
CA TYR A 428 32.62 -24.36 13.84
C TYR A 428 34.08 -24.57 14.16
N ASN A 429 34.67 -23.69 14.94
CA ASN A 429 36.04 -23.82 15.45
C ASN A 429 35.99 -23.94 16.96
N LEU A 430 36.60 -24.96 17.48
CA LEU A 430 36.66 -25.28 18.88
C LEU A 430 38.13 -25.34 19.31
N THR A 431 38.40 -25.07 20.57
CA THR A 431 39.72 -25.24 21.13
C THR A 431 39.63 -26.27 22.27
N VAL A 432 40.53 -27.22 22.26
CA VAL A 432 40.70 -28.18 23.32
C VAL A 432 42.00 -27.84 24.04
N ASP A 433 41.88 -27.42 25.26
CA ASP A 433 43.03 -27.03 26.07
C ASP A 433 43.89 -28.24 26.47
N ARG A 434 45.08 -27.94 26.99
CA ARG A 434 45.93 -28.95 27.60
C ARG A 434 45.15 -29.69 28.70
N GLY A 435 45.46 -30.95 28.85
CA GLY A 435 44.82 -31.76 29.91
C GLY A 435 45.17 -31.22 31.28
N ILE A 436 44.08 -30.85 32.00
CA ILE A 436 44.21 -30.35 33.36
C ILE A 436 43.58 -31.39 34.31
N PRO A 437 44.34 -32.00 35.24
CA PRO A 437 43.78 -32.95 36.17
C PRO A 437 42.83 -32.24 37.15
N ILE A 438 41.73 -32.95 37.52
CA ILE A 438 40.80 -32.42 38.54
C ILE A 438 41.55 -32.14 39.84
N ILE A 439 42.42 -33.02 40.23
CA ILE A 439 43.33 -32.84 41.35
C ILE A 439 44.71 -33.39 40.93
N PHE A 440 45.74 -32.57 41.05
CA PHE A 440 47.10 -32.96 40.78
C PHE A 440 47.97 -32.77 42.04
N PHE A 441 48.63 -33.85 42.44
CA PHE A 441 49.60 -33.84 43.55
C PHE A 441 51.01 -33.70 42.99
N ASP A 442 51.61 -32.51 43.11
CA ASP A 442 52.99 -32.30 42.74
C ASP A 442 53.92 -32.66 43.93
N ARG A 443 54.54 -33.85 43.81
CA ARG A 443 55.42 -34.34 44.82
C ARG A 443 56.71 -33.53 44.96
N LEU A 444 57.17 -32.94 43.88
CA LEU A 444 58.39 -32.16 43.87
C LEU A 444 58.17 -30.80 44.55
N ARG A 445 57.07 -30.14 44.21
CA ARG A 445 56.66 -28.86 44.80
C ARG A 445 55.92 -29.00 46.13
N ARG A 446 55.56 -30.27 46.52
CA ARG A 446 54.69 -30.52 47.68
C ARG A 446 53.38 -29.77 47.64
N SER A 447 52.83 -29.65 46.46
CA SER A 447 51.67 -28.82 46.19
C SER A 447 50.52 -29.62 45.59
N VAL A 448 49.31 -29.11 45.74
CA VAL A 448 48.09 -29.69 45.14
C VAL A 448 47.50 -28.69 44.20
N GLY A 449 47.32 -29.07 42.96
CA GLY A 449 46.54 -28.32 41.94
C GLY A 449 45.13 -28.87 41.89
N ILE A 450 44.15 -27.96 41.92
CA ILE A 450 42.74 -28.28 41.66
C ILE A 450 42.40 -27.58 40.34
N ASN A 451 42.06 -28.36 39.34
CA ASN A 451 41.89 -27.88 37.95
C ASN A 451 43.11 -27.15 37.37
N SER A 452 44.30 -27.41 37.90
CA SER A 452 45.54 -26.80 37.48
C SER A 452 46.75 -27.67 37.84
N PHE A 453 47.89 -27.44 37.18
CA PHE A 453 49.19 -27.90 37.65
C PHE A 453 49.78 -26.82 38.58
N PRO A 454 50.12 -27.17 39.83
CA PRO A 454 50.71 -26.18 40.74
C PRO A 454 51.98 -25.56 40.20
N GLN A 455 52.10 -24.26 40.29
CA GLN A 455 53.28 -23.53 39.86
C GLN A 455 54.18 -23.13 41.05
N ASN A 456 53.61 -23.09 42.23
CA ASN A 456 54.34 -22.68 43.44
C ASN A 456 54.57 -23.86 44.38
N ASP A 457 55.65 -23.76 45.16
CA ASP A 457 55.96 -24.78 46.15
C ASP A 457 55.08 -24.65 47.40
N ASN A 458 54.73 -25.80 48.01
CA ASN A 458 53.94 -25.89 49.27
C ASN A 458 52.59 -25.16 49.18
N SER A 459 51.89 -25.24 48.05
CA SER A 459 50.65 -24.54 47.79
C SER A 459 49.48 -25.49 47.48
N ILE A 460 48.29 -24.97 47.65
CA ILE A 460 47.07 -25.48 46.98
C ILE A 460 46.65 -24.42 45.99
N GLU A 461 46.66 -24.75 44.69
CA GLU A 461 46.37 -23.82 43.62
C GLU A 461 45.10 -24.23 42.92
N SER A 462 44.19 -23.28 42.72
CA SER A 462 42.95 -23.42 42.01
C SER A 462 42.54 -22.09 41.40
N ASP A 463 42.03 -22.09 40.19
CA ASP A 463 41.49 -20.88 39.56
C ASP A 463 40.25 -20.33 40.29
N ASN A 464 39.44 -21.23 40.84
CA ASN A 464 38.29 -20.91 41.66
C ASN A 464 38.10 -21.98 42.74
N LEU A 465 38.29 -21.61 43.98
CA LEU A 465 37.99 -22.48 45.13
C LEU A 465 36.70 -21.98 45.78
N GLN A 466 35.58 -22.65 45.50
CA GLN A 466 34.33 -22.44 46.24
C GLN A 466 34.23 -23.47 47.35
N LEU A 467 34.11 -22.96 48.56
CA LEU A 467 33.93 -23.78 49.75
C LEU A 467 32.55 -23.53 50.31
N ASP A 468 31.82 -24.58 50.63
CA ASP A 468 30.45 -24.46 51.16
C ASP A 468 30.43 -24.12 52.65
N ASP A 469 31.61 -24.10 53.30
CA ASP A 469 31.75 -23.84 54.74
C ASP A 469 33.05 -23.03 54.99
N LYS A 470 33.42 -22.88 56.22
CA LYS A 470 34.52 -22.03 56.70
C LYS A 470 35.89 -22.62 56.37
N ILE A 471 36.82 -21.72 55.99
CA ILE A 471 38.24 -22.05 55.88
C ILE A 471 38.88 -21.94 57.25
N TYR A 472 39.57 -23.00 57.67
CA TYR A 472 40.30 -23.01 58.93
C TYR A 472 41.81 -23.02 58.68
N ILE A 473 42.55 -22.21 59.42
CA ILE A 473 44.00 -22.31 59.56
C ILE A 473 44.26 -22.73 60.99
N GLY A 474 44.60 -24.01 61.17
CA GLY A 474 44.61 -24.64 62.50
C GLY A 474 43.20 -24.71 63.07
N SER A 475 42.94 -24.14 64.19
CA SER A 475 41.62 -24.06 64.83
C SER A 475 40.90 -22.73 64.57
N GLN A 476 41.42 -21.89 63.71
CA GLN A 476 40.90 -20.55 63.50
C GLN A 476 40.17 -20.43 62.17
N VAL A 477 39.02 -19.77 62.15
CA VAL A 477 38.28 -19.43 60.95
C VAL A 477 38.99 -18.32 60.22
N LEU A 478 39.33 -18.55 58.93
CA LEU A 478 40.00 -17.58 58.09
C LEU A 478 39.04 -16.63 57.40
N LEU A 479 37.86 -17.15 57.01
CA LEU A 479 36.83 -16.37 56.37
C LEU A 479 35.45 -16.84 56.86
N ASP A 480 34.61 -15.93 57.24
CA ASP A 480 33.22 -16.18 57.58
C ASP A 480 32.32 -15.19 56.89
N GLU A 481 31.35 -15.67 56.17
CA GLU A 481 30.44 -14.84 55.42
C GLU A 481 29.10 -14.72 56.16
N TYR A 482 28.70 -13.49 56.40
CA TYR A 482 27.45 -13.17 57.04
C TYR A 482 26.52 -12.57 56.02
N THR A 483 25.56 -13.33 55.58
CA THR A 483 24.52 -12.87 54.66
C THR A 483 23.19 -12.83 55.38
N LEU A 484 22.39 -11.80 55.15
CA LEU A 484 20.98 -11.86 55.54
C LEU A 484 20.34 -13.06 54.83
N ALA A 485 19.78 -14.00 55.61
CA ALA A 485 19.27 -15.27 55.10
C ALA A 485 18.23 -15.12 54.00
N THR A 486 17.57 -13.99 53.95
CA THR A 486 16.63 -13.59 52.90
C THR A 486 16.77 -12.11 52.64
N PRO A 487 16.74 -11.67 51.36
CA PRO A 487 16.71 -10.25 51.03
C PRO A 487 15.55 -9.55 51.73
N GLN A 488 15.84 -8.46 52.41
CA GLN A 488 14.83 -7.73 53.17
C GLN A 488 14.49 -6.42 52.49
N THR A 489 13.25 -6.01 52.64
CA THR A 489 12.80 -4.67 52.24
C THR A 489 12.65 -3.82 53.47
N LEU A 490 13.48 -2.80 53.58
CA LEU A 490 13.50 -1.90 54.72
C LEU A 490 13.06 -0.49 54.26
N LYS A 491 12.27 0.20 55.04
CA LYS A 491 11.74 1.50 54.75
C LYS A 491 12.23 2.54 55.74
N VAL A 492 12.86 3.58 55.26
CA VAL A 492 13.23 4.75 56.05
C VAL A 492 12.19 5.84 55.82
N LEU A 493 11.44 6.20 56.85
CA LEU A 493 10.36 7.18 56.79
C LEU A 493 10.85 8.53 57.31
N GLY A 494 10.44 9.61 56.63
CA GLY A 494 10.73 10.96 57.01
C GLY A 494 12.06 11.51 56.48
N SER A 495 12.25 12.79 56.63
CA SER A 495 13.47 13.50 56.19
C SER A 495 14.61 13.22 57.17
N TYR A 496 15.82 13.04 56.63
CA TYR A 496 17.04 12.82 57.43
C TYR A 496 16.94 11.70 58.47
N ASN A 497 16.11 10.68 58.19
CA ASN A 497 15.96 9.53 59.08
C ASN A 497 16.84 8.35 58.65
N TYR A 498 17.18 7.52 59.59
CA TYR A 498 17.95 6.30 59.35
C TYR A 498 17.29 5.09 60.01
N THR A 499 17.61 3.91 59.51
CA THR A 499 17.22 2.65 60.11
C THR A 499 18.48 1.84 60.44
N LEU A 500 18.62 1.45 61.68
CA LEU A 500 19.72 0.61 62.11
C LEU A 500 19.46 -0.84 61.69
N ILE A 501 20.50 -1.51 61.25
CA ILE A 501 20.51 -2.96 60.96
C ILE A 501 21.32 -3.60 62.07
N ASP A 502 20.62 -3.97 63.11
CA ASP A 502 21.22 -4.52 64.32
C ASP A 502 21.42 -6.05 64.28
N GLY A 503 22.43 -6.52 65.02
CA GLY A 503 22.56 -7.93 65.39
C GLY A 503 23.28 -8.85 64.40
N LEU A 504 23.75 -8.32 63.29
CA LEU A 504 24.35 -9.10 62.20
C LEU A 504 25.72 -9.71 62.52
N PHE A 505 26.41 -9.23 63.54
CA PHE A 505 27.81 -9.58 63.80
C PHE A 505 28.07 -10.04 65.21
N THR A 506 27.05 -10.41 65.95
CA THR A 506 27.18 -10.94 67.32
C THR A 506 27.68 -12.38 67.28
N GLY A 507 28.80 -12.64 67.95
CA GLY A 507 29.29 -13.99 68.20
C GLY A 507 30.49 -14.45 67.37
N VAL A 508 31.06 -13.64 66.50
CA VAL A 508 32.25 -14.00 65.72
C VAL A 508 33.53 -13.70 66.52
N ASN A 509 34.30 -14.73 66.78
CA ASN A 509 35.61 -14.59 67.40
C ASN A 509 36.62 -14.14 66.36
N VAL A 510 37.27 -12.98 66.57
CA VAL A 510 38.30 -12.42 65.67
C VAL A 510 39.68 -12.89 66.11
N PRO A 511 40.39 -13.69 65.29
CA PRO A 511 41.74 -14.15 65.63
C PRO A 511 42.74 -12.98 65.76
N SER A 512 43.78 -13.15 66.55
CA SER A 512 44.85 -12.15 66.66
C SER A 512 45.50 -11.88 65.30
N GLY A 513 45.63 -10.61 64.93
CA GLY A 513 46.17 -10.17 63.63
C GLY A 513 45.16 -10.08 62.53
N TYR A 514 43.88 -10.33 62.81
CA TYR A 514 42.77 -10.16 61.85
C TYR A 514 41.79 -9.10 62.35
N VAL A 515 41.08 -8.49 61.41
CA VAL A 515 40.00 -7.55 61.69
C VAL A 515 38.79 -7.94 60.84
N ARG A 516 37.61 -7.56 61.30
CA ARG A 516 36.39 -7.75 60.50
C ARG A 516 36.34 -6.74 59.34
N ALA A 517 35.90 -7.18 58.19
CA ALA A 517 35.57 -6.37 57.07
C ALA A 517 34.15 -6.73 56.55
N TYR A 518 33.47 -5.76 55.97
CA TYR A 518 32.08 -5.89 55.58
C TYR A 518 31.91 -5.42 54.16
N ARG A 519 31.12 -6.17 53.41
CA ARG A 519 30.63 -5.77 52.10
C ARG A 519 29.12 -5.64 52.15
N LEU A 520 28.61 -4.51 51.79
CA LEU A 520 27.17 -4.23 51.80
C LEU A 520 26.70 -3.87 50.41
N SER A 521 25.57 -4.45 50.00
CA SER A 521 24.84 -4.08 48.82
C SER A 521 23.35 -3.97 49.11
N ALA A 522 22.68 -3.01 48.48
CA ALA A 522 21.26 -2.84 48.61
C ALA A 522 20.69 -2.15 47.35
N GLN A 523 19.48 -2.48 47.06
CA GLN A 523 18.70 -1.72 46.04
C GLN A 523 17.78 -0.75 46.76
N VAL A 524 17.54 0.42 46.18
CA VAL A 524 16.73 1.46 46.82
C VAL A 524 15.65 1.97 45.86
N THR A 525 14.51 2.28 46.43
CA THR A 525 13.43 3.00 45.75
C THR A 525 13.02 4.17 46.63
N THR A 526 12.89 5.36 46.07
CA THR A 526 12.35 6.53 46.78
C THR A 526 11.09 7.01 46.10
N ASN A 527 10.21 7.65 46.86
CA ASN A 527 8.93 8.17 46.34
C ASN A 527 8.99 9.64 45.91
N ASN A 528 10.12 10.31 46.17
CA ASN A 528 10.34 11.71 45.79
C ASN A 528 11.80 11.87 45.34
N GLU A 529 12.17 13.07 44.88
CA GLU A 529 13.57 13.39 44.60
C GLU A 529 14.35 13.43 45.94
N ASN A 530 14.98 12.32 46.25
CA ASN A 530 15.70 12.12 47.50
C ASN A 530 17.04 11.44 47.28
N TYR A 531 17.95 11.66 48.20
CA TYR A 531 19.18 10.90 48.30
C TYR A 531 18.97 9.77 49.30
N ALA A 532 19.33 8.57 48.91
CA ALA A 532 19.38 7.44 49.80
C ALA A 532 20.81 6.94 49.89
N SER A 533 21.29 6.73 51.08
CA SER A 533 22.65 6.27 51.29
C SER A 533 22.70 5.09 52.25
N VAL A 534 23.79 4.40 52.19
CA VAL A 534 24.15 3.33 53.14
C VAL A 534 25.39 3.75 53.88
N GLY A 535 25.40 3.55 55.13
CA GLY A 535 26.52 3.98 55.95
C GLY A 535 26.82 3.06 57.12
N ILE A 536 28.02 3.24 57.66
CA ILE A 536 28.50 2.65 58.88
C ILE A 536 28.97 3.78 59.77
N ASN A 537 28.41 3.92 60.95
CA ASN A 537 28.81 4.92 61.96
C ASN A 537 29.03 6.32 61.34
N ASN A 538 28.15 7.02 60.84
CA ASN A 538 28.29 8.34 60.24
C ASN A 538 29.14 8.44 58.95
N ILE A 539 29.72 7.36 58.47
CA ILE A 539 30.42 7.36 57.18
C ILE A 539 29.45 6.97 56.10
N GLN A 540 29.07 7.95 55.28
CA GLN A 540 28.30 7.68 54.03
C GLN A 540 29.20 6.99 53.03
N SER A 541 28.74 5.87 52.50
CA SER A 541 29.54 5.10 51.56
C SER A 541 28.83 4.85 50.25
N GLY A 542 27.97 5.77 49.85
CA GLY A 542 27.35 5.84 48.54
C GLY A 542 25.94 6.41 48.61
N SER A 543 25.61 7.24 47.67
CA SER A 543 24.27 7.80 47.53
C SER A 543 23.72 7.55 46.13
N VAL A 544 22.43 7.28 46.05
CA VAL A 544 21.71 7.22 44.80
C VAL A 544 20.69 8.33 44.78
N ARG A 545 20.73 9.17 43.77
CA ARG A 545 19.75 10.23 43.55
C ARG A 545 18.57 9.67 42.77
N THR A 546 17.36 9.87 43.29
CA THR A 546 16.13 9.54 42.60
C THR A 546 15.32 10.78 42.32
N TRP A 547 14.54 10.76 41.22
CA TRP A 547 13.80 11.93 40.74
C TRP A 547 12.34 11.91 41.22
N SER A 548 11.80 13.08 41.45
CA SER A 548 10.42 13.29 41.89
C SER A 548 9.40 12.65 40.90
N GLY A 549 8.46 11.91 41.45
CA GLY A 549 7.28 11.41 40.71
C GLY A 549 7.40 10.02 40.10
N ASN A 550 8.58 9.42 40.04
CA ASN A 550 8.79 8.07 39.53
C ASN A 550 9.44 7.16 40.56
N THR A 551 8.93 5.98 40.72
CA THR A 551 9.56 4.92 41.52
C THR A 551 10.80 4.45 40.78
N MET A 552 11.93 5.04 41.03
CA MET A 552 13.20 4.60 40.44
C MET A 552 13.87 3.55 41.33
N ARG A 553 14.36 2.51 40.70
CA ARG A 553 15.14 1.45 41.34
C ARG A 553 16.62 1.71 41.06
N GLY A 554 17.40 1.85 42.11
CA GLY A 554 18.85 1.98 42.03
C GLY A 554 19.56 0.96 42.89
N VAL A 555 20.83 0.70 42.57
CA VAL A 555 21.70 -0.12 43.39
C VAL A 555 22.61 0.86 44.16
N CYS A 556 22.58 0.80 45.46
CA CYS A 556 23.43 1.64 46.29
C CYS A 556 24.91 1.25 46.21
N GLY A 557 25.23 0.21 45.46
CA GLY A 557 26.61 -0.24 45.27
C GLY A 557 27.06 -1.27 46.31
N SER A 558 28.29 -1.65 46.18
CA SER A 558 28.95 -2.62 47.06
C SER A 558 30.14 -1.94 47.74
N TRP A 559 30.17 -1.97 49.05
CA TRP A 559 31.25 -1.33 49.82
C TRP A 559 31.92 -2.33 50.71
N ILE A 560 33.23 -2.16 50.89
CA ILE A 560 34.07 -2.96 51.77
C ILE A 560 34.61 -2.03 52.84
N PHE A 561 34.36 -2.39 54.10
CA PHE A 561 34.79 -1.64 55.27
C PHE A 561 35.61 -2.50 56.18
N LYS A 562 36.67 -1.97 56.71
CA LYS A 562 37.47 -2.60 57.74
C LYS A 562 37.07 -1.98 59.09
N GLU A 563 36.78 -2.81 60.07
CA GLU A 563 36.29 -2.38 61.38
C GLU A 563 37.27 -1.41 62.06
N SER A 564 38.57 -1.58 61.82
CA SER A 564 39.62 -0.68 62.35
C SER A 564 39.63 0.74 61.72
N ASP A 565 39.04 0.90 60.54
CA ASP A 565 39.02 2.17 59.82
C ASP A 565 37.75 2.97 60.17
N ILE A 566 36.87 2.41 60.97
CA ILE A 566 35.62 3.01 61.43
C ILE A 566 35.93 3.72 62.74
N THR A 567 36.09 5.03 62.70
CA THR A 567 36.18 5.82 63.95
C THR A 567 34.80 5.93 64.57
N LEU A 568 34.71 5.47 65.81
CA LEU A 568 33.52 5.63 66.65
C LEU A 568 33.38 7.09 67.09
N GLU A 569 32.96 7.97 66.19
CA GLU A 569 32.59 9.33 66.61
C GLU A 569 31.13 9.35 67.10
N GLN A 570 31.01 9.83 68.34
CA GLN A 570 29.76 10.04 69.08
C GLN A 570 28.97 11.24 68.50
N THR A 571 28.42 11.13 67.34
CA THR A 571 27.66 12.30 66.81
C THR A 571 26.16 12.10 66.65
N LEU A 572 25.69 10.91 66.91
CA LEU A 572 24.26 10.70 67.07
C LEU A 572 24.08 9.95 68.40
N ASN A 573 23.50 10.51 69.41
CA ASN A 573 23.14 10.09 70.75
C ASN A 573 22.82 8.61 71.03
N TYR A 574 23.49 7.69 70.38
CA TYR A 574 23.35 6.22 70.57
C TYR A 574 24.70 5.62 70.90
N SER A 575 24.97 5.53 72.18
CA SER A 575 26.05 4.70 72.71
C SER A 575 25.67 3.25 72.55
N ARG A 576 26.14 2.60 71.50
CA ARG A 576 26.17 1.13 71.41
C ARG A 576 27.59 0.68 71.11
N ASN A 577 28.03 -0.24 71.93
CA ASN A 577 29.29 -0.94 71.73
C ASN A 577 29.14 -1.85 70.51
N GLY A 578 29.61 -1.44 69.35
CA GLY A 578 29.62 -2.24 68.15
C GLY A 578 29.53 -1.43 66.86
N THR A 579 29.85 -2.07 65.79
CA THR A 579 29.74 -1.52 64.45
C THR A 579 28.26 -1.44 64.03
N ASN A 580 27.76 -0.27 63.87
CA ASN A 580 26.36 -0.06 63.45
C ASN A 580 26.29 0.20 61.96
N LEU A 581 25.56 -0.65 61.28
CA LEU A 581 25.17 -0.45 59.90
C LEU A 581 23.81 0.24 59.86
N TYR A 582 23.65 1.23 59.01
CA TYR A 582 22.38 1.89 58.83
C TYR A 582 22.07 2.24 57.37
N LEU A 583 20.80 2.35 57.10
CA LEU A 583 20.26 2.85 55.87
C LEU A 583 19.71 4.23 56.11
N TYR A 584 20.07 5.20 55.26
CA TYR A 584 19.79 6.60 55.49
C TYR A 584 19.04 7.23 54.31
N ASN A 585 18.03 8.04 54.64
CA ASN A 585 17.31 8.87 53.69
C ASN A 585 17.72 10.32 53.88
N GLU A 586 18.43 10.89 52.93
CA GLU A 586 18.95 12.25 52.96
C GLU A 586 17.95 13.28 52.41
N GLY A 587 16.77 12.88 51.96
CA GLY A 587 15.81 13.79 51.38
C GLY A 587 15.06 14.65 52.36
N ASN A 588 14.63 15.81 51.94
CA ASN A 588 13.83 16.75 52.75
C ASN A 588 12.38 16.28 52.93
N THR A 589 11.86 15.43 52.07
CA THR A 589 10.47 14.90 52.12
C THR A 589 10.43 13.49 51.55
N GLY A 590 9.50 12.67 52.06
CA GLY A 590 9.24 11.36 51.52
C GLY A 590 9.91 10.21 52.27
N SER A 591 10.07 9.07 51.59
CA SER A 591 10.64 7.86 52.17
C SER A 591 11.50 7.11 51.15
N ALA A 592 12.55 6.48 51.66
CA ALA A 592 13.36 5.51 50.88
C ALA A 592 13.01 4.07 51.32
N THR A 593 12.87 3.20 50.39
CA THR A 593 12.67 1.77 50.65
C THR A 593 13.85 0.99 50.09
N PHE A 594 14.58 0.36 50.96
CA PHE A 594 15.71 -0.52 50.61
C PHE A 594 15.23 -1.94 50.56
N TYR A 595 15.59 -2.65 49.52
CA TYR A 595 15.24 -4.05 49.31
C TYR A 595 16.46 -4.82 48.80
N ASN A 596 16.42 -6.16 48.92
CA ASN A 596 17.56 -7.03 48.61
C ASN A 596 18.83 -6.62 49.35
N VAL A 597 18.70 -6.22 50.60
CA VAL A 597 19.83 -5.84 51.41
C VAL A 597 20.66 -7.08 51.73
N THR A 598 21.92 -7.05 51.29
CA THR A 598 22.85 -8.16 51.51
C THR A 598 24.11 -7.64 52.18
N ILE A 599 24.48 -8.30 53.24
CA ILE A 599 25.68 -7.95 54.02
C ILE A 599 26.55 -9.18 54.14
N HIS A 600 27.79 -9.04 53.67
CA HIS A 600 28.79 -10.11 53.80
C HIS A 600 29.87 -9.62 54.75
N GLY A 601 30.14 -10.37 55.81
CA GLY A 601 31.24 -10.13 56.71
C GLY A 601 32.35 -11.14 56.50
N TYR A 602 33.58 -10.71 56.59
CA TYR A 602 34.75 -11.55 56.47
C TYR A 602 35.90 -11.02 57.34
N LEU A 603 36.86 -11.85 57.63
CA LEU A 603 38.03 -11.51 58.37
C LEU A 603 39.19 -11.22 57.41
N VAL A 604 39.86 -10.10 57.58
CA VAL A 604 41.07 -9.72 56.84
C VAL A 604 42.23 -9.51 57.79
N LYS A 605 43.48 -9.70 57.32
CA LYS A 605 44.65 -9.39 58.11
C LYS A 605 44.66 -7.89 58.43
N SER A 606 45.05 -7.54 59.63
CA SER A 606 45.11 -6.14 60.08
C SER A 606 45.99 -5.25 59.18
N SER A 607 47.02 -5.86 58.57
CA SER A 607 47.90 -5.21 57.60
C SER A 607 47.33 -5.05 56.20
N THR A 608 46.17 -5.66 55.91
CA THR A 608 45.55 -5.60 54.55
C THR A 608 44.90 -4.24 54.36
N THR A 609 45.27 -3.52 53.33
CA THR A 609 44.59 -2.29 52.94
C THR A 609 43.26 -2.70 52.29
N VAL A 610 42.17 -2.41 52.96
CA VAL A 610 40.84 -2.57 52.40
C VAL A 610 40.40 -1.21 51.85
N PRO A 611 39.97 -1.09 50.62
CA PRO A 611 39.48 0.19 50.13
C PRO A 611 38.28 0.63 50.98
N SER A 612 38.47 1.76 51.67
CA SER A 612 37.35 2.43 52.34
C SER A 612 36.61 3.26 51.30
N GLY A 613 35.42 2.85 50.98
CA GLY A 613 34.59 3.61 50.02
C GLY A 613 33.92 2.70 48.98
N ARG A 614 33.21 3.32 48.09
CA ARG A 614 32.51 2.70 46.99
C ARG A 614 33.48 1.91 46.09
N ALA A 615 33.24 0.65 45.84
CA ALA A 615 33.95 -0.04 44.78
C ALA A 615 33.69 0.70 43.45
N ALA A 616 34.77 1.13 42.80
CA ALA A 616 34.65 1.76 41.51
C ALA A 616 34.01 0.75 40.56
N ASP A 617 32.90 1.10 39.97
CA ASP A 617 32.31 0.58 38.74
C ASP A 617 30.79 0.28 38.78
N GLU A 618 30.03 1.01 39.56
CA GLU A 618 28.60 1.07 39.22
C GLU A 618 28.10 2.52 39.34
N ASP A 619 28.56 3.35 38.43
CA ASP A 619 27.90 4.62 38.17
C ASP A 619 26.60 4.32 37.40
N ILE A 620 25.54 4.10 38.15
CA ILE A 620 24.22 4.06 37.54
C ILE A 620 23.82 5.49 37.26
N SER A 621 24.27 6.00 36.12
CA SER A 621 23.61 7.14 35.49
C SER A 621 22.14 6.79 35.36
N GLY A 622 21.30 7.43 36.16
CA GLY A 622 19.86 7.27 36.08
C GLY A 622 19.41 7.45 34.65
N GLY A 623 18.86 6.40 34.07
CA GLY A 623 18.27 6.48 32.75
C GLY A 623 17.24 7.61 32.74
N SER A 624 17.38 8.55 31.82
CA SER A 624 16.35 9.52 31.51
C SER A 624 15.02 8.77 31.29
N PRO A 625 13.92 9.23 31.84
CA PRO A 625 12.64 8.63 31.54
C PRO A 625 12.40 8.77 30.03
N ALA A 626 12.16 7.65 29.37
CA ALA A 626 11.63 7.66 28.02
C ALA A 626 10.28 8.36 28.05
N SER A 627 10.17 9.41 27.28
CA SER A 627 8.94 10.16 27.01
C SER A 627 7.90 9.29 26.30
#